data_56bc8db9f1c360c8f6d038634f972093
#
_entry.id   56bc8db9f1c360c8f6d038634f972093
#
_cell.length_a   1.000
_cell.length_b   1.000
_cell.length_c   1.000
_cell.angle_alpha   90.00
_cell.angle_beta   90.00
_cell.angle_gamma   90.00
#
_symmetry.space_group_name_H-M   'P 1'
#
loop_
_entity.id
_entity.type
_entity.pdbx_description
1 polymer ?
#
loop_
_entity_poly.entity_id
_entity_poly.type
_entity_poly.pdbx_seq_one_letter_code
_entity_poly.pdbx_strand_id
1 'polypeptide(L)'
;NEQLGGRASLLEIEGFKFDMGPSWYWMPDIFERFFADFGKKVSEYYELKKLSPGYRVVFGKDDYIDISDDPEKIIAKFEEVEPGSGKHLRKFMEDARKNYEIAMTNVVYNPGKSLLELVSFETATRLNLFIQNISQSVRKNIKNPKLQSILEFPVLFLGAKPENTPAFYNFMNHADFGLGTWYPKGGFNAVALGMVKLAKELGVEFHINQ
;
A
#
# COMPACT_ATOMS: atom_id res chain seq x y z
N ASN A 1 15.46 -21.90 -8.40
CA ASN A 1 14.10 -21.69 -8.97
C ASN A 1 14.18 -21.67 -10.51
N GLU A 2 13.12 -22.16 -11.17
CA GLU A 2 13.04 -22.23 -12.63
C GLU A 2 12.77 -20.89 -13.31
N GLN A 3 12.20 -19.94 -12.56
CA GLN A 3 11.91 -18.59 -13.05
C GLN A 3 12.32 -17.52 -12.03
N LEU A 4 12.60 -16.31 -12.55
CA LEU A 4 12.89 -15.14 -11.75
C LEU A 4 11.56 -14.54 -11.22
N GLY A 5 11.64 -13.79 -10.10
CA GLY A 5 10.49 -13.14 -9.48
C GLY A 5 10.13 -13.68 -8.10
N GLY A 6 10.61 -14.86 -7.71
CA GLY A 6 10.34 -15.44 -6.39
C GLY A 6 8.83 -15.51 -6.09
N ARG A 7 8.37 -14.80 -5.05
CA ARG A 7 6.93 -14.74 -4.70
C ARG A 7 6.06 -13.92 -5.67
N ALA A 8 6.66 -13.21 -6.61
CA ALA A 8 5.96 -12.54 -7.71
C ALA A 8 6.11 -13.33 -9.02
N SER A 9 6.24 -14.66 -8.93
CA SER A 9 6.30 -15.56 -10.07
C SER A 9 4.93 -15.72 -10.72
N LEU A 10 4.94 -16.19 -11.97
CA LEU A 10 3.75 -16.46 -12.77
C LEU A 10 3.53 -17.97 -12.87
N LEU A 11 2.32 -18.41 -12.61
CA LEU A 11 1.87 -19.76 -12.93
C LEU A 11 1.10 -19.73 -14.28
N GLU A 12 1.52 -20.55 -15.22
CA GLU A 12 0.80 -20.71 -16.47
C GLU A 12 0.33 -22.17 -16.63
N ILE A 13 -0.98 -22.36 -16.73
CA ILE A 13 -1.61 -23.68 -16.88
C ILE A 13 -2.66 -23.59 -17.99
N GLU A 14 -2.55 -24.45 -19.01
CA GLU A 14 -3.50 -24.56 -20.11
C GLU A 14 -3.80 -23.21 -20.81
N GLY A 15 -2.78 -22.31 -20.86
CA GLY A 15 -2.90 -20.97 -21.45
C GLY A 15 -3.48 -19.90 -20.51
N PHE A 16 -3.87 -20.26 -19.29
CA PHE A 16 -4.26 -19.31 -18.24
C PHE A 16 -3.05 -18.86 -17.43
N LYS A 17 -3.02 -17.57 -17.08
CA LYS A 17 -1.93 -16.95 -16.30
C LYS A 17 -2.42 -16.50 -14.94
N PHE A 18 -1.69 -16.88 -13.89
CA PHE A 18 -2.01 -16.54 -12.50
C PHE A 18 -0.78 -15.94 -11.82
N ASP A 19 -0.92 -14.74 -11.28
CA ASP A 19 0.08 -14.21 -10.36
C ASP A 19 0.11 -15.06 -9.07
N MET A 20 1.29 -15.56 -8.71
CA MET A 20 1.47 -16.49 -7.58
C MET A 20 1.61 -15.78 -6.23
N GLY A 21 1.49 -14.48 -6.17
CA GLY A 21 1.73 -13.69 -4.96
C GLY A 21 0.99 -12.37 -4.94
N PRO A 22 1.70 -11.23 -4.84
CA PRO A 22 1.05 -9.94 -4.74
C PRO A 22 0.24 -9.65 -6.01
N SER A 23 -0.96 -9.09 -5.81
CA SER A 23 -1.85 -8.65 -6.88
C SER A 23 -2.19 -7.15 -6.78
N TRP A 24 -1.82 -6.51 -5.67
CA TRP A 24 -2.08 -5.12 -5.38
C TRP A 24 -0.81 -4.30 -5.55
N TYR A 25 -0.87 -3.29 -6.41
CA TYR A 25 0.24 -2.37 -6.62
C TYR A 25 -0.10 -1.04 -5.95
N TRP A 26 0.45 -0.86 -4.76
CA TRP A 26 0.41 0.39 -4.01
C TRP A 26 1.76 1.09 -4.03
N MET A 27 1.78 2.36 -3.63
CA MET A 27 3.00 3.15 -3.48
C MET A 27 3.82 3.23 -4.78
N PRO A 28 3.21 3.67 -5.90
CA PRO A 28 3.91 3.76 -7.19
C PRO A 28 5.16 4.62 -7.13
N ASP A 29 5.19 5.65 -6.29
CA ASP A 29 6.31 6.53 -6.04
C ASP A 29 7.57 5.81 -5.57
N ILE A 30 7.44 4.71 -4.81
CA ILE A 30 8.58 3.89 -4.37
C ILE A 30 9.24 3.18 -5.56
N PHE A 31 8.43 2.63 -6.46
CA PHE A 31 8.95 1.99 -7.66
C PHE A 31 9.54 3.02 -8.63
N GLU A 32 8.89 4.18 -8.76
CA GLU A 32 9.42 5.27 -9.58
C GLU A 32 10.77 5.75 -9.06
N ARG A 33 10.91 5.90 -7.74
CA ARG A 33 12.19 6.23 -7.12
C ARG A 33 13.25 5.15 -7.41
N PHE A 34 12.90 3.86 -7.25
CA PHE A 34 13.82 2.77 -7.55
C PHE A 34 14.38 2.85 -8.98
N PHE A 35 13.51 3.04 -9.98
CA PHE A 35 13.98 3.17 -11.36
C PHE A 35 14.74 4.47 -11.60
N ALA A 36 14.34 5.57 -10.95
CA ALA A 36 15.01 6.87 -11.06
C ALA A 36 16.45 6.84 -10.50
N ASP A 37 16.75 6.03 -9.49
CA ASP A 37 18.11 5.83 -8.96
C ASP A 37 19.06 5.30 -10.04
N PHE A 38 18.53 4.67 -11.10
CA PHE A 38 19.28 4.21 -12.27
C PHE A 38 19.08 5.11 -13.50
N GLY A 39 18.48 6.30 -13.34
CA GLY A 39 18.20 7.23 -14.44
C GLY A 39 17.10 6.74 -15.40
N LYS A 40 16.22 5.87 -14.94
CA LYS A 40 15.15 5.24 -15.73
C LYS A 40 13.77 5.63 -15.22
N LYS A 41 12.72 5.37 -16.03
CA LYS A 41 11.32 5.54 -15.68
C LYS A 41 10.60 4.21 -15.64
N VAL A 42 9.67 4.03 -14.72
CA VAL A 42 8.82 2.82 -14.64
C VAL A 42 8.15 2.50 -15.97
N SER A 43 7.66 3.52 -16.68
CA SER A 43 6.95 3.38 -17.97
C SER A 43 7.81 2.79 -19.10
N GLU A 44 9.14 2.74 -18.96
CA GLU A 44 10.06 2.09 -19.92
C GLU A 44 10.10 0.56 -19.72
N TYR A 45 9.59 0.07 -18.60
CA TYR A 45 9.69 -1.33 -18.17
C TYR A 45 8.34 -2.03 -18.10
N TYR A 46 7.29 -1.36 -17.62
CA TYR A 46 5.92 -1.87 -17.59
C TYR A 46 4.91 -0.74 -17.56
N GLU A 47 3.69 -1.05 -17.99
CA GLU A 47 2.57 -0.11 -18.00
C GLU A 47 1.72 -0.28 -16.74
N LEU A 48 1.38 0.84 -16.07
CA LEU A 48 0.48 0.87 -14.93
C LEU A 48 -0.87 1.45 -15.32
N LYS A 49 -1.94 0.83 -14.82
CA LYS A 49 -3.30 1.34 -14.89
C LYS A 49 -3.83 1.60 -13.49
N LYS A 50 -4.24 2.86 -13.20
CA LYS A 50 -4.98 3.16 -11.98
C LYS A 50 -6.36 2.53 -12.05
N LEU A 51 -6.77 1.82 -11.01
CA LEU A 51 -8.06 1.14 -10.96
C LEU A 51 -9.14 2.09 -10.43
N SER A 52 -10.32 2.03 -11.05
CA SER A 52 -11.51 2.76 -10.61
C SER A 52 -12.76 1.88 -10.79
N PRO A 53 -13.41 1.41 -9.73
CA PRO A 53 -12.95 1.51 -8.34
C PRO A 53 -11.62 0.77 -8.13
N GLY A 54 -10.89 1.17 -7.09
CA GLY A 54 -9.64 0.51 -6.69
C GLY A 54 -9.88 -0.96 -6.31
N TYR A 55 -10.92 -1.18 -5.51
CA TYR A 55 -11.37 -2.51 -5.10
C TYR A 55 -12.76 -2.45 -4.46
N ARG A 56 -13.34 -3.63 -4.22
CA ARG A 56 -14.62 -3.82 -3.54
C ARG A 56 -14.42 -4.57 -2.24
N VAL A 57 -14.99 -4.06 -1.15
CA VAL A 57 -15.07 -4.76 0.13
C VAL A 57 -16.45 -5.37 0.27
N VAL A 58 -16.52 -6.70 0.39
CA VAL A 58 -17.78 -7.47 0.46
C VAL A 58 -18.04 -7.88 1.90
N PHE A 59 -19.20 -7.52 2.43
CA PHE A 59 -19.67 -7.87 3.77
C PHE A 59 -20.76 -8.93 3.77
N GLY A 60 -21.39 -9.18 2.63
CA GLY A 60 -22.46 -10.16 2.45
C GLY A 60 -22.89 -10.26 1.00
N LYS A 61 -23.91 -11.07 0.69
CA LYS A 61 -24.34 -11.36 -0.69
C LYS A 61 -24.63 -10.09 -1.49
N ASP A 62 -25.34 -9.14 -1.05
CA ASP A 62 -25.66 -7.89 -1.74
C ASP A 62 -25.19 -6.67 -0.92
N ASP A 63 -24.19 -6.88 -0.08
CA ASP A 63 -23.67 -5.91 0.87
C ASP A 63 -22.18 -5.69 0.64
N TYR A 64 -21.85 -4.57 0.01
CA TYR A 64 -20.47 -4.21 -0.34
C TYR A 64 -20.25 -2.70 -0.39
N ILE A 65 -19.00 -2.31 -0.32
CA ILE A 65 -18.56 -0.92 -0.49
C ILE A 65 -17.43 -0.90 -1.51
N ASP A 66 -17.61 -0.12 -2.57
CA ASP A 66 -16.56 0.15 -3.56
C ASP A 66 -15.67 1.29 -3.07
N ILE A 67 -14.37 1.06 -3.08
CA ILE A 67 -13.38 2.07 -2.75
C ILE A 67 -12.95 2.75 -4.05
N SER A 68 -13.33 4.02 -4.17
CA SER A 68 -13.04 4.84 -5.35
C SER A 68 -11.54 5.18 -5.45
N ASP A 69 -11.09 5.52 -6.65
CA ASP A 69 -9.79 6.16 -6.90
C ASP A 69 -9.76 7.68 -6.59
N ASP A 70 -10.93 8.23 -6.25
CA ASP A 70 -11.13 9.62 -5.86
C ASP A 70 -11.38 9.72 -4.34
N PRO A 71 -10.47 10.33 -3.57
CA PRO A 71 -10.62 10.47 -2.12
C PRO A 71 -11.92 11.17 -1.69
N GLU A 72 -12.42 12.14 -2.48
CA GLU A 72 -13.66 12.84 -2.12
C GLU A 72 -14.89 11.92 -2.25
N LYS A 73 -14.88 11.00 -3.21
CA LYS A 73 -15.93 9.98 -3.32
C LYS A 73 -15.88 8.98 -2.18
N ILE A 74 -14.69 8.62 -1.70
CA ILE A 74 -14.54 7.75 -0.52
C ILE A 74 -15.12 8.47 0.71
N ILE A 75 -14.80 9.75 0.91
CA ILE A 75 -15.31 10.56 2.01
C ILE A 75 -16.84 10.67 1.95
N ALA A 76 -17.39 10.94 0.76
CA ALA A 76 -18.84 11.00 0.56
C ALA A 76 -19.52 9.66 0.86
N LYS A 77 -18.89 8.53 0.47
CA LYS A 77 -19.42 7.20 0.76
C LYS A 77 -19.39 6.87 2.25
N PHE A 78 -18.36 7.28 2.96
CA PHE A 78 -18.31 7.14 4.42
C PHE A 78 -19.41 7.97 5.09
N GLU A 79 -19.61 9.22 4.67
CA GLU A 79 -20.68 10.10 5.19
C GLU A 79 -22.08 9.52 4.94
N GLU A 80 -22.31 8.87 3.78
CA GLU A 80 -23.56 8.17 3.45
C GLU A 80 -23.82 6.99 4.40
N VAL A 81 -22.77 6.20 4.71
CA VAL A 81 -22.90 5.00 5.56
C VAL A 81 -23.01 5.35 7.03
N GLU A 82 -22.29 6.38 7.48
CA GLU A 82 -22.31 6.87 8.87
C GLU A 82 -22.24 8.41 8.85
N PRO A 83 -23.36 9.10 9.07
CA PRO A 83 -23.38 10.57 9.12
C PRO A 83 -22.38 11.15 10.12
N GLY A 84 -21.57 12.12 9.68
CA GLY A 84 -20.49 12.73 10.45
C GLY A 84 -19.13 12.03 10.29
N SER A 85 -19.06 10.83 9.70
CA SER A 85 -17.80 10.10 9.52
C SER A 85 -16.91 10.71 8.44
N GLY A 86 -17.48 11.38 7.45
CA GLY A 86 -16.70 12.01 6.36
C GLY A 86 -15.71 13.06 6.87
N LYS A 87 -16.09 13.88 7.84
CA LYS A 87 -15.19 14.83 8.49
C LYS A 87 -14.03 14.13 9.22
N HIS A 88 -14.34 13.03 9.91
CA HIS A 88 -13.33 12.25 10.63
C HIS A 88 -12.38 11.54 9.66
N LEU A 89 -12.90 10.99 8.58
CA LEU A 89 -12.09 10.38 7.53
C LEU A 89 -11.14 11.39 6.90
N ARG A 90 -11.61 12.59 6.55
CA ARG A 90 -10.75 13.64 5.98
C ARG A 90 -9.57 13.95 6.88
N LYS A 91 -9.80 14.14 8.18
CA LYS A 91 -8.73 14.36 9.15
C LYS A 91 -7.79 13.16 9.26
N PHE A 92 -8.33 11.95 9.30
CA PHE A 92 -7.56 10.72 9.35
C PHE A 92 -6.64 10.58 8.12
N MET A 93 -7.14 10.89 6.92
CA MET A 93 -6.36 10.84 5.68
C MET A 93 -5.27 11.93 5.64
N GLU A 94 -5.56 13.13 6.16
CA GLU A 94 -4.54 14.18 6.27
C GLU A 94 -3.39 13.77 7.22
N ASP A 95 -3.74 13.17 8.36
CA ASP A 95 -2.74 12.63 9.30
C ASP A 95 -1.97 11.45 8.68
N ALA A 96 -2.66 10.57 7.94
CA ALA A 96 -2.05 9.46 7.20
C ALA A 96 -1.04 9.95 6.15
N ARG A 97 -1.39 11.00 5.39
CA ARG A 97 -0.47 11.62 4.43
C ARG A 97 0.79 12.16 5.10
N LYS A 98 0.64 12.92 6.19
CA LYS A 98 1.79 13.44 6.94
C LYS A 98 2.68 12.32 7.49
N ASN A 99 2.06 11.24 8.00
CA ASN A 99 2.81 10.07 8.48
C ASN A 99 3.52 9.34 7.34
N TYR A 100 2.90 9.28 6.15
CA TYR A 100 3.53 8.72 4.96
C TYR A 100 4.78 9.52 4.57
N GLU A 101 4.68 10.85 4.49
CA GLU A 101 5.80 11.73 4.19
C GLU A 101 6.96 11.53 5.17
N ILE A 102 6.68 11.48 6.48
CA ILE A 102 7.68 11.21 7.52
C ILE A 102 8.29 9.81 7.35
N ALA A 103 7.46 8.78 7.14
CA ALA A 103 7.92 7.42 6.98
C ALA A 103 8.86 7.28 5.77
N MET A 104 8.49 7.85 4.63
CA MET A 104 9.26 7.77 3.38
C MET A 104 10.52 8.64 3.40
N THR A 105 10.56 9.71 4.20
CA THR A 105 11.74 10.58 4.29
C THR A 105 12.72 10.11 5.36
N ASN A 106 12.22 9.75 6.54
CA ASN A 106 13.06 9.65 7.75
C ASN A 106 13.17 8.22 8.33
N VAL A 107 12.37 7.25 7.84
CA VAL A 107 12.27 5.94 8.49
C VAL A 107 12.61 4.79 7.56
N VAL A 108 11.91 4.68 6.43
CA VAL A 108 11.93 3.48 5.56
C VAL A 108 13.30 3.20 4.94
N TYR A 109 14.09 4.22 4.67
CA TYR A 109 15.42 4.09 4.05
C TYR A 109 16.57 4.02 5.03
N ASN A 110 16.28 4.10 6.33
CA ASN A 110 17.31 3.90 7.35
C ASN A 110 17.66 2.40 7.47
N PRO A 111 18.92 2.06 7.81
CA PRO A 111 19.38 0.66 7.88
C PRO A 111 18.68 -0.21 8.92
N GLY A 112 17.92 0.38 9.86
CA GLY A 112 17.19 -0.34 10.91
C GLY A 112 18.11 -0.99 11.96
N LYS A 113 19.30 -0.45 12.18
CA LYS A 113 20.29 -0.97 13.13
C LYS A 113 20.02 -0.59 14.57
N SER A 114 19.25 0.48 14.80
CA SER A 114 18.94 1.00 16.13
C SER A 114 17.56 1.63 16.18
N LEU A 115 16.84 1.47 17.29
CA LEU A 115 15.59 2.20 17.55
C LEU A 115 15.79 3.73 17.57
N LEU A 116 17.01 4.22 17.77
CA LEU A 116 17.33 5.64 17.70
C LEU A 116 17.16 6.21 16.27
N GLU A 117 17.24 5.37 15.25
CA GLU A 117 16.98 5.79 13.87
C GLU A 117 15.50 6.18 13.62
N LEU A 118 14.60 5.76 14.51
CA LEU A 118 13.20 6.18 14.49
C LEU A 118 12.97 7.52 15.18
N VAL A 119 13.98 8.05 15.89
CA VAL A 119 13.86 9.29 16.67
C VAL A 119 14.31 10.45 15.79
N SER A 120 13.34 11.19 15.27
CA SER A 120 13.51 12.51 14.65
C SER A 120 12.63 13.52 15.38
N PHE A 121 12.80 14.80 15.10
CA PHE A 121 11.91 15.82 15.64
C PHE A 121 10.45 15.56 15.23
N GLU A 122 10.24 15.16 13.99
CA GLU A 122 8.91 14.86 13.42
C GLU A 122 8.28 13.64 14.10
N THR A 123 9.04 12.54 14.30
CA THR A 123 8.52 11.34 14.98
C THR A 123 8.29 11.61 16.47
N ALA A 124 9.13 12.41 17.12
CA ALA A 124 8.96 12.80 18.52
C ALA A 124 7.66 13.58 18.76
N THR A 125 7.27 14.48 17.83
CA THR A 125 6.00 15.21 17.92
C THR A 125 4.77 14.32 17.75
N ARG A 126 4.96 13.07 17.29
CA ARG A 126 3.91 12.07 17.02
C ARG A 126 4.02 10.84 17.93
N LEU A 127 4.76 10.94 19.03
CA LEU A 127 4.99 9.83 19.95
C LEU A 127 3.69 9.14 20.41
N ASN A 128 2.60 9.88 20.55
CA ASN A 128 1.28 9.35 20.89
C ASN A 128 0.78 8.31 19.86
N LEU A 129 1.16 8.43 18.58
CA LEU A 129 0.77 7.49 17.53
C LEU A 129 1.57 6.18 17.58
N PHE A 130 2.70 6.16 18.27
CA PHE A 130 3.46 4.93 18.50
C PHE A 130 2.94 4.16 19.74
N ILE A 131 2.27 4.86 20.67
CA ILE A 131 1.68 4.25 21.87
C ILE A 131 0.25 3.77 21.61
N GLN A 132 -0.54 4.56 20.88
CA GLN A 132 -1.90 4.20 20.47
C GLN A 132 -1.84 3.20 19.31
N ASN A 133 -2.74 2.20 19.29
CA ASN A 133 -2.88 1.30 18.15
C ASN A 133 -3.90 1.81 17.10
N ILE A 134 -3.86 1.22 15.89
CA ILE A 134 -4.74 1.59 14.77
C ILE A 134 -6.20 1.44 15.15
N SER A 135 -6.58 0.31 15.78
CA SER A 135 -7.97 0.04 16.17
C SER A 135 -8.52 1.10 17.11
N GLN A 136 -7.74 1.50 18.12
CA GLN A 136 -8.12 2.58 19.04
C GLN A 136 -8.29 3.92 18.29
N SER A 137 -7.37 4.24 17.37
CA SER A 137 -7.41 5.47 16.57
C SER A 137 -8.66 5.55 15.70
N VAL A 138 -8.97 4.46 14.99
CA VAL A 138 -10.13 4.38 14.09
C VAL A 138 -11.44 4.42 14.88
N ARG A 139 -11.60 3.54 15.88
CA ARG A 139 -12.86 3.34 16.63
C ARG A 139 -13.21 4.50 17.54
N LYS A 140 -12.28 5.40 17.81
CA LYS A 140 -12.56 6.65 18.55
C LYS A 140 -13.62 7.50 17.85
N ASN A 141 -13.55 7.59 16.52
CA ASN A 141 -14.36 8.52 15.74
C ASN A 141 -15.31 7.84 14.74
N ILE A 142 -15.06 6.60 14.34
CA ILE A 142 -15.86 5.81 13.43
C ILE A 142 -16.53 4.69 14.23
N LYS A 143 -17.86 4.58 14.14
CA LYS A 143 -18.66 3.61 14.92
C LYS A 143 -19.14 2.44 14.07
N ASN A 144 -19.39 2.66 12.79
CA ASN A 144 -19.84 1.62 11.89
C ASN A 144 -18.75 0.56 11.69
N PRO A 145 -19.01 -0.73 11.97
CA PRO A 145 -18.00 -1.78 11.91
C PRO A 145 -17.46 -2.04 10.49
N LYS A 146 -18.25 -1.78 9.45
CA LYS A 146 -17.78 -1.91 8.07
C LYS A 146 -16.72 -0.85 7.73
N LEU A 147 -16.96 0.40 8.13
CA LEU A 147 -16.01 1.48 7.94
C LEU A 147 -14.74 1.29 8.78
N GLN A 148 -14.90 0.76 10.01
CA GLN A 148 -13.75 0.36 10.83
C GLN A 148 -12.89 -0.69 10.10
N SER A 149 -13.52 -1.75 9.59
CA SER A 149 -12.82 -2.82 8.87
C SER A 149 -12.07 -2.29 7.64
N ILE A 150 -12.66 -1.36 6.89
CA ILE A 150 -12.02 -0.73 5.73
C ILE A 150 -10.76 0.06 6.16
N LEU A 151 -10.82 0.82 7.26
CA LEU A 151 -9.68 1.61 7.73
C LEU A 151 -8.61 0.76 8.43
N GLU A 152 -9.00 -0.35 9.03
CA GLU A 152 -8.09 -1.29 9.70
C GLU A 152 -7.42 -2.27 8.70
N PHE A 153 -8.02 -2.50 7.52
CA PHE A 153 -7.59 -3.46 6.52
C PHE A 153 -6.14 -3.31 6.06
N PRO A 154 -5.61 -2.09 5.77
CA PRO A 154 -4.26 -1.97 5.21
C PRO A 154 -3.13 -2.54 6.10
N VAL A 155 -3.32 -2.61 7.42
CA VAL A 155 -2.29 -3.18 8.31
C VAL A 155 -2.17 -4.71 8.23
N LEU A 156 -3.16 -5.38 7.62
CA LEU A 156 -3.10 -6.84 7.40
C LEU A 156 -1.95 -7.23 6.47
N PHE A 157 -1.55 -6.34 5.55
CA PHE A 157 -0.38 -6.55 4.67
C PHE A 157 0.94 -6.63 5.44
N LEU A 158 0.98 -6.10 6.67
CA LEU A 158 2.14 -6.24 7.57
C LEU A 158 2.14 -7.60 8.30
N GLY A 159 1.13 -8.44 8.11
CA GLY A 159 0.95 -9.68 8.85
C GLY A 159 0.60 -9.46 10.33
N ALA A 160 0.03 -8.31 10.68
CA ALA A 160 -0.29 -7.89 12.03
C ALA A 160 -1.79 -7.62 12.23
N LYS A 161 -2.25 -7.65 13.49
CA LYS A 161 -3.59 -7.24 13.85
C LYS A 161 -3.65 -5.74 14.15
N PRO A 162 -4.76 -5.03 13.82
CA PRO A 162 -4.91 -3.61 14.10
C PRO A 162 -4.72 -3.22 15.58
N GLU A 163 -5.10 -4.12 16.50
CA GLU A 163 -4.94 -3.92 17.95
C GLU A 163 -3.48 -3.99 18.40
N ASN A 164 -2.61 -4.60 17.60
CA ASN A 164 -1.18 -4.78 17.90
C ASN A 164 -0.27 -3.89 17.03
N THR A 165 -0.86 -3.06 16.17
CA THR A 165 -0.12 -2.19 15.25
C THR A 165 -0.21 -0.75 15.70
N PRO A 166 0.91 -0.02 15.87
CA PRO A 166 0.89 1.40 16.22
C PRO A 166 0.07 2.25 15.24
N ALA A 167 -0.64 3.25 15.75
CA ALA A 167 -1.47 4.13 14.94
C ALA A 167 -0.69 4.91 13.88
N PHE A 168 0.62 5.06 14.04
CA PHE A 168 1.51 5.65 13.04
C PHE A 168 1.41 4.92 11.69
N TYR A 169 1.13 3.61 11.68
CA TYR A 169 0.97 2.81 10.46
C TYR A 169 -0.27 3.16 9.64
N ASN A 170 -1.09 4.15 10.07
CA ASN A 170 -2.14 4.70 9.23
C ASN A 170 -1.60 5.30 7.91
N PHE A 171 -0.29 5.52 7.79
CA PHE A 171 0.33 5.91 6.53
C PHE A 171 0.01 4.94 5.39
N MET A 172 -0.27 3.66 5.68
CA MET A 172 -0.75 2.69 4.70
C MET A 172 -2.11 3.07 4.11
N ASN A 173 -2.97 3.77 4.88
CA ASN A 173 -4.23 4.29 4.35
C ASN A 173 -4.00 5.46 3.36
N HIS A 174 -2.88 6.19 3.48
CA HIS A 174 -2.49 7.15 2.44
C HIS A 174 -2.02 6.45 1.18
N ALA A 175 -1.27 5.35 1.31
CA ALA A 175 -0.88 4.52 0.17
C ALA A 175 -2.12 4.00 -0.59
N ASP A 176 -3.16 3.61 0.14
CA ASP A 176 -4.43 3.13 -0.41
C ASP A 176 -5.30 4.27 -0.99
N PHE A 177 -5.82 5.13 -0.14
CA PHE A 177 -6.82 6.14 -0.52
C PHE A 177 -6.21 7.36 -1.20
N GLY A 178 -4.98 7.74 -0.83
CA GLY A 178 -4.30 8.92 -1.37
C GLY A 178 -3.63 8.65 -2.71
N LEU A 179 -2.83 7.60 -2.79
CA LEU A 179 -2.08 7.23 -3.99
C LEU A 179 -2.89 6.30 -4.91
N GLY A 180 -3.85 5.57 -4.33
CA GLY A 180 -4.75 4.66 -5.03
C GLY A 180 -4.15 3.29 -5.32
N THR A 181 -5.00 2.39 -5.78
CA THR A 181 -4.64 1.04 -6.18
C THR A 181 -4.41 0.99 -7.68
N TRP A 182 -3.31 0.37 -8.09
CA TRP A 182 -2.87 0.26 -9.48
C TRP A 182 -2.75 -1.19 -9.88
N TYR A 183 -2.74 -1.43 -11.17
CA TYR A 183 -2.54 -2.74 -11.77
C TYR A 183 -1.47 -2.69 -12.85
N PRO A 184 -0.38 -3.47 -12.75
CA PRO A 184 0.59 -3.62 -13.82
C PRO A 184 -0.05 -4.42 -14.95
N LYS A 185 -0.01 -3.91 -16.16
CA LYS A 185 -0.57 -4.61 -17.34
C LYS A 185 0.18 -5.92 -17.57
N GLY A 186 -0.55 -7.02 -17.59
CA GLY A 186 0.01 -8.37 -17.68
C GLY A 186 0.29 -9.04 -16.33
N GLY A 187 -0.20 -8.45 -15.23
CA GLY A 187 -0.07 -9.00 -13.87
C GLY A 187 1.14 -8.48 -13.11
N PHE A 188 1.23 -8.83 -11.83
CA PHE A 188 2.31 -8.34 -10.97
C PHE A 188 3.69 -8.90 -11.36
N ASN A 189 3.73 -10.05 -12.03
CA ASN A 189 4.97 -10.59 -12.58
C ASN A 189 5.66 -9.63 -13.57
N ALA A 190 4.91 -8.76 -14.26
CA ALA A 190 5.47 -7.74 -15.15
C ALA A 190 6.43 -6.79 -14.41
N VAL A 191 6.19 -6.50 -13.13
CA VAL A 191 7.08 -5.70 -12.29
C VAL A 191 8.41 -6.42 -12.07
N ALA A 192 8.35 -7.71 -11.72
CA ALA A 192 9.55 -8.53 -11.54
C ALA A 192 10.37 -8.61 -12.84
N LEU A 193 9.71 -8.83 -13.97
CA LEU A 193 10.36 -8.86 -15.29
C LEU A 193 10.93 -7.50 -15.69
N GLY A 194 10.28 -6.40 -15.31
CA GLY A 194 10.82 -5.04 -15.50
C GLY A 194 12.12 -4.83 -14.72
N MET A 195 12.18 -5.28 -13.47
CA MET A 195 13.41 -5.23 -12.66
C MET A 195 14.51 -6.14 -13.24
N VAL A 196 14.15 -7.33 -13.72
CA VAL A 196 15.09 -8.24 -14.41
C VAL A 196 15.65 -7.59 -15.68
N LYS A 197 14.81 -6.91 -16.47
CA LYS A 197 15.26 -6.18 -17.66
C LYS A 197 16.26 -5.10 -17.30
N LEU A 198 15.96 -4.27 -16.29
CA LEU A 198 16.89 -3.25 -15.80
C LEU A 198 18.20 -3.86 -15.33
N ALA A 199 18.16 -4.92 -14.55
CA ALA A 199 19.35 -5.60 -14.04
C ALA A 199 20.26 -6.10 -15.19
N LYS A 200 19.66 -6.67 -16.25
CA LYS A 200 20.39 -7.10 -17.44
C LYS A 200 21.03 -5.91 -18.19
N GLU A 201 20.33 -4.80 -18.30
CA GLU A 201 20.88 -3.57 -18.90
C GLU A 201 22.10 -3.04 -18.13
N LEU A 202 22.14 -3.32 -16.81
CA LEU A 202 23.25 -2.98 -15.92
C LEU A 202 24.36 -4.06 -15.86
N GLY A 203 24.26 -5.12 -16.67
CA GLY A 203 25.28 -6.17 -16.75
C GLY A 203 25.16 -7.27 -15.68
N VAL A 204 24.02 -7.38 -14.97
CA VAL A 204 23.81 -8.44 -13.99
C VAL A 204 23.58 -9.77 -14.70
N GLU A 205 24.32 -10.79 -14.31
CA GLU A 205 24.14 -12.17 -14.74
C GLU A 205 23.21 -12.93 -13.82
N PHE A 206 22.32 -13.75 -14.39
CA PHE A 206 21.35 -14.55 -13.64
C PHE A 206 21.69 -16.03 -13.77
N HIS A 207 21.88 -16.69 -12.65
CA HIS A 207 22.06 -18.13 -12.55
C HIS A 207 20.81 -18.76 -11.92
N ILE A 208 19.99 -19.38 -12.75
CA ILE A 208 18.76 -20.06 -12.32
C ILE A 208 19.01 -21.57 -12.20
N ASN A 209 18.16 -22.28 -11.46
CA ASN A 209 18.26 -23.74 -11.22
C ASN A 209 19.53 -24.21 -10.48
N GLN A 210 20.03 -23.37 -9.59
CA GLN A 210 21.12 -23.72 -8.67
C GLN A 210 20.59 -24.03 -7.27
#